data_d5a41781f0c8cb5393147ecd4ab622f0
#
_entry.id   d5a41781f0c8cb5393147ecd4ab622f0
#
_cell.length_a   1.000
_cell.length_b   1.000
_cell.length_c   1.000
_cell.angle_alpha   90.00
_cell.angle_beta   90.00
_cell.angle_gamma   90.00
#
_symmetry.space_group_name_H-M   'P 1'
#
loop_
_entity.id
_entity.type
_entity.pdbx_description
1 polymer ?
#
loop_
_entity_poly.entity_id
_entity_poly.type
_entity_poly.pdbx_seq_one_letter_code
_entity_poly.pdbx_strand_id
1 'polypeptide(L)'
;RCAARLHTGLCADCTHLDVDLNGYVEFLRTGSNVDVDNTNFETKMFDVNTNLKMTRPAFGGHLMATIVCPRFRPAMATVRPGVMKRRPFDEEGVKKIEIVHPDFELSAEDVKTEVVEVVKAAKKLVDLIGAEYIVSVGRGIAKDVDGGIALAEELADVLGGVVGSSRAV
;
A
#
# COMPACT_ATOMS: atom_id res chain seq x y z
N ARG A 1 -9.51 4.23 -13.94
CA ARG A 1 -10.61 4.74 -14.78
C ARG A 1 -10.98 6.18 -14.41
N CYS A 2 -11.15 6.52 -13.10
CA CYS A 2 -11.48 7.89 -12.67
C CYS A 2 -10.42 8.90 -13.12
N ALA A 3 -9.14 8.66 -12.89
CA ALA A 3 -8.05 9.54 -13.30
C ALA A 3 -8.04 9.81 -14.82
N ALA A 4 -8.28 8.78 -15.63
CA ALA A 4 -8.37 8.93 -17.08
C ALA A 4 -9.55 9.78 -17.50
N ARG A 5 -10.69 9.68 -16.82
CA ARG A 5 -11.86 10.54 -17.09
C ARG A 5 -11.67 11.98 -16.66
N LEU A 6 -10.92 12.19 -15.59
CA LEU A 6 -10.59 13.53 -15.09
C LEU A 6 -9.35 14.13 -15.76
N HIS A 7 -8.71 13.38 -16.67
CA HIS A 7 -7.46 13.77 -17.33
C HIS A 7 -6.37 14.18 -16.35
N THR A 8 -6.25 13.45 -15.21
CA THR A 8 -5.25 13.70 -14.18
C THR A 8 -4.32 12.51 -14.00
N GLY A 9 -3.17 12.74 -13.36
CA GLY A 9 -2.23 11.68 -13.03
C GLY A 9 -2.70 10.83 -11.84
N LEU A 10 -2.34 9.54 -11.86
CA LEU A 10 -2.54 8.61 -10.75
C LEU A 10 -1.25 7.87 -10.47
N CYS A 11 -0.79 7.88 -9.22
CA CYS A 11 0.28 7.01 -8.76
C CYS A 11 -0.32 5.79 -8.06
N ALA A 12 -0.01 4.60 -8.58
CA ALA A 12 -0.50 3.35 -8.01
C ALA A 12 0.52 2.72 -7.07
N ASP A 13 0.03 1.97 -6.06
CA ASP A 13 0.86 1.22 -5.10
C ASP A 13 1.80 2.08 -4.27
N CYS A 14 1.34 3.25 -3.83
CA CYS A 14 2.14 4.13 -2.99
C CYS A 14 2.39 3.50 -1.62
N THR A 15 3.61 3.68 -1.14
CA THR A 15 4.04 3.26 0.20
C THR A 15 4.23 4.45 1.14
N HIS A 16 4.39 5.66 0.58
CA HIS A 16 4.52 6.88 1.35
C HIS A 16 3.91 8.07 0.61
N LEU A 17 3.30 9.00 1.36
CA LEU A 17 2.64 10.19 0.85
C LEU A 17 3.03 11.40 1.72
N ASP A 18 3.57 12.44 1.08
CA ASP A 18 3.88 13.72 1.72
C ASP A 18 3.21 14.88 1.02
N VAL A 19 2.65 15.79 1.79
CA VAL A 19 2.03 17.02 1.27
C VAL A 19 3.06 18.15 1.22
N ASP A 20 3.80 18.33 2.31
CA ASP A 20 4.82 19.39 2.43
C ASP A 20 6.23 18.90 2.09
N LEU A 21 7.13 19.86 1.81
CA LEU A 21 8.50 19.54 1.46
C LEU A 21 9.32 19.08 2.68
N ASN A 22 9.08 19.66 3.86
CA ASN A 22 9.87 19.33 5.05
C ASN A 22 9.64 17.87 5.47
N GLY A 23 8.39 17.43 5.48
CA GLY A 23 8.03 16.02 5.73
C GLY A 23 8.68 15.08 4.73
N TYR A 24 8.68 15.44 3.46
CA TYR A 24 9.32 14.66 2.41
C TYR A 24 10.85 14.58 2.57
N VAL A 25 11.49 15.70 2.87
CA VAL A 25 12.94 15.76 3.12
C VAL A 25 13.33 14.91 4.33
N GLU A 26 12.56 14.96 5.41
CA GLU A 26 12.79 14.13 6.60
C GLU A 26 12.60 12.64 6.30
N PHE A 27 11.58 12.28 5.52
CA PHE A 27 11.38 10.92 5.02
C PHE A 27 12.59 10.44 4.23
N LEU A 28 13.14 11.26 3.32
CA LEU A 28 14.34 10.89 2.55
C LEU A 28 15.56 10.73 3.45
N ARG A 29 15.75 11.61 4.44
CA ARG A 29 16.88 11.56 5.38
C ARG A 29 16.90 10.30 6.21
N THR A 30 15.73 9.84 6.64
CA THR A 30 15.60 8.67 7.53
C THR A 30 15.49 7.35 6.79
N GLY A 31 14.94 7.35 5.57
CA GLY A 31 14.55 6.14 4.86
C GLY A 31 15.21 5.91 3.50
N SER A 32 16.16 6.76 3.08
CA SER A 32 16.81 6.61 1.78
C SER A 32 18.32 6.89 1.81
N ASN A 33 18.99 6.54 0.72
CA ASN A 33 20.41 6.85 0.49
C ASN A 33 20.61 8.17 -0.28
N VAL A 34 19.58 9.00 -0.38
CA VAL A 34 19.68 10.29 -1.06
C VAL A 34 20.48 11.27 -0.19
N ASP A 35 21.49 11.89 -0.78
CA ASP A 35 22.20 13.00 -0.14
C ASP A 35 21.30 14.25 -0.16
N VAL A 36 20.51 14.37 0.89
CA VAL A 36 19.50 15.42 1.03
C VAL A 36 20.14 16.80 1.11
N ASP A 37 21.31 16.91 1.74
CA ASP A 37 21.94 18.20 2.01
C ASP A 37 22.59 18.78 0.73
N ASN A 38 22.93 17.92 -0.24
CA ASN A 38 23.45 18.34 -1.54
C ASN A 38 22.41 18.25 -2.67
N THR A 39 21.17 17.92 -2.36
CA THR A 39 20.08 17.82 -3.35
C THR A 39 19.30 19.13 -3.42
N ASN A 40 19.20 19.71 -4.62
CA ASN A 40 18.37 20.89 -4.84
C ASN A 40 16.91 20.49 -5.03
N PHE A 41 16.07 20.79 -4.05
CA PHE A 41 14.63 20.57 -4.08
C PHE A 41 13.83 21.78 -4.60
N GLU A 42 14.50 22.92 -4.90
CA GLU A 42 13.87 24.16 -5.37
C GLU A 42 13.50 24.12 -6.86
N THR A 43 13.26 22.94 -7.42
CA THR A 43 12.76 22.84 -8.77
C THR A 43 11.26 23.06 -8.81
N LYS A 44 10.75 23.63 -9.92
CA LYS A 44 9.29 23.82 -10.13
C LYS A 44 8.45 22.53 -10.01
N MET A 45 9.09 21.37 -10.05
CA MET A 45 8.46 20.07 -9.89
C MET A 45 8.10 19.77 -8.42
N PHE A 46 8.89 20.29 -7.49
CA PHE A 46 8.68 20.18 -6.05
C PHE A 46 8.07 21.43 -5.44
N ASP A 47 7.46 22.29 -6.29
CA ASP A 47 6.84 23.53 -5.82
C ASP A 47 5.87 23.23 -4.67
N VAL A 48 6.39 23.42 -3.79
CA VAL A 48 6.82 23.25 -2.47
C VAL A 48 5.73 22.73 -1.51
N ASN A 49 4.54 23.29 -1.44
CA ASN A 49 3.55 22.92 -0.45
C ASN A 49 2.19 22.51 -1.03
N THR A 50 2.09 22.45 -2.35
CA THR A 50 0.82 22.16 -3.04
C THR A 50 0.81 20.84 -3.80
N ASN A 51 1.98 20.25 -4.05
CA ASN A 51 2.08 19.00 -4.79
C ASN A 51 2.27 17.80 -3.86
N LEU A 52 1.33 16.87 -3.94
CA LEU A 52 1.44 15.59 -3.26
C LEU A 52 2.64 14.80 -3.82
N LYS A 53 3.58 14.44 -2.95
CA LYS A 53 4.72 13.58 -3.24
C LYS A 53 4.32 12.14 -2.96
N MET A 54 4.23 11.33 -4.01
CA MET A 54 3.71 9.97 -3.97
C MET A 54 4.85 8.99 -4.21
N THR A 55 5.36 8.38 -3.16
CA THR A 55 6.48 7.44 -3.25
C THR A 55 5.97 6.01 -3.42
N ARG A 56 6.53 5.30 -4.39
CA ARG A 56 6.18 3.92 -4.71
C ARG A 56 7.41 3.08 -5.05
N PRO A 57 7.38 1.76 -4.83
CA PRO A 57 8.41 0.87 -5.33
C PRO A 57 8.34 0.77 -6.86
N ALA A 58 9.51 0.71 -7.48
CA ALA A 58 9.72 0.52 -8.91
C ALA A 58 10.74 -0.60 -9.15
N PHE A 59 10.77 -1.16 -10.36
CA PHE A 59 11.69 -2.24 -10.74
C PHE A 59 11.72 -3.40 -9.73
N GLY A 60 10.55 -3.92 -9.35
CA GLY A 60 10.45 -5.03 -8.40
C GLY A 60 10.86 -4.68 -6.97
N GLY A 61 10.89 -3.41 -6.60
CA GLY A 61 11.27 -2.92 -5.27
C GLY A 61 12.74 -2.55 -5.12
N HIS A 62 13.54 -2.65 -6.18
CA HIS A 62 14.96 -2.26 -6.13
C HIS A 62 15.16 -0.73 -6.06
N LEU A 63 14.18 0.02 -6.53
CA LEU A 63 14.19 1.47 -6.49
C LEU A 63 12.89 1.99 -5.91
N MET A 64 12.97 3.14 -5.24
CA MET A 64 11.80 3.92 -4.84
C MET A 64 11.69 5.14 -5.74
N ALA A 65 10.52 5.34 -6.34
CA ALA A 65 10.24 6.46 -7.21
C ALA A 65 9.22 7.40 -6.56
N THR A 66 9.54 8.68 -6.48
CA THR A 66 8.58 9.70 -6.05
C THR A 66 7.98 10.39 -7.26
N ILE A 67 6.67 10.35 -7.34
CA ILE A 67 5.87 10.88 -8.42
C ILE A 67 5.12 12.13 -7.94
N VAL A 68 5.13 13.18 -8.74
CA VAL A 68 4.34 14.40 -8.53
C VAL A 68 3.53 14.73 -9.77
N CYS A 69 2.34 15.29 -9.58
CA CYS A 69 1.46 15.74 -10.66
C CYS A 69 1.24 17.26 -10.54
N PRO A 70 2.16 18.09 -11.06
CA PRO A 70 2.15 19.53 -10.78
C PRO A 70 1.06 20.30 -11.52
N ARG A 71 0.54 19.80 -12.64
CA ARG A 71 -0.36 20.55 -13.53
C ARG A 71 -1.84 20.25 -13.35
N PHE A 72 -2.18 19.01 -12.98
CA PHE A 72 -3.55 18.53 -12.98
C PHE A 72 -4.04 18.22 -11.58
N ARG A 73 -5.33 18.39 -11.36
CA ARG A 73 -6.01 18.09 -10.10
C ARG A 73 -7.27 17.26 -10.38
N PRO A 74 -7.72 16.44 -9.43
CA PRO A 74 -7.06 16.15 -8.14
C PRO A 74 -5.78 15.32 -8.32
N ALA A 75 -4.82 15.42 -7.38
CA ALA A 75 -3.76 14.44 -7.26
C ALA A 75 -4.37 13.12 -6.76
N MET A 76 -4.05 12.02 -7.42
CA MET A 76 -4.65 10.72 -7.12
C MET A 76 -3.58 9.68 -6.81
N ALA A 77 -3.80 8.92 -5.76
CA ALA A 77 -2.93 7.81 -5.36
C ALA A 77 -3.77 6.58 -4.97
N THR A 78 -3.20 5.40 -5.13
CA THR A 78 -3.74 4.19 -4.50
C THR A 78 -2.71 3.62 -3.53
N VAL A 79 -3.20 3.09 -2.41
CA VAL A 79 -2.40 2.42 -1.38
C VAL A 79 -3.03 1.06 -1.14
N ARG A 80 -2.24 0.01 -1.08
CA ARG A 80 -2.76 -1.33 -0.73
C ARG A 80 -3.06 -1.40 0.76
N PRO A 81 -4.06 -2.19 1.17
CA PRO A 81 -4.30 -2.47 2.59
C PRO A 81 -3.05 -3.02 3.28
N GLY A 82 -2.79 -2.60 4.51
CA GLY A 82 -1.67 -3.06 5.32
C GLY A 82 -0.31 -2.40 5.04
N VAL A 83 -0.18 -1.56 4.00
CA VAL A 83 1.09 -0.88 3.67
C VAL A 83 1.40 0.26 4.63
N MET A 84 0.38 1.04 4.99
CA MET A 84 0.52 2.14 5.94
C MET A 84 -0.05 1.74 7.31
N LYS A 85 0.66 2.07 8.39
CA LYS A 85 0.16 1.83 9.75
C LYS A 85 -1.07 2.71 10.00
N ARG A 86 -2.10 2.09 10.60
CA ARG A 86 -3.27 2.82 11.09
C ARG A 86 -2.84 3.81 12.18
N ARG A 87 -3.24 5.06 12.03
CA ARG A 87 -3.05 6.06 13.08
C ARG A 87 -3.97 5.78 14.28
N PRO A 88 -3.59 6.20 15.50
CA PRO A 88 -4.51 6.22 16.62
C PRO A 88 -5.79 6.99 16.26
N PHE A 89 -6.90 6.62 16.86
CA PHE A 89 -8.16 7.33 16.64
C PHE A 89 -8.09 8.73 17.25
N ASP A 90 -8.39 9.74 16.45
CA ASP A 90 -8.43 11.15 16.84
C ASP A 90 -9.88 11.62 16.90
N GLU A 91 -10.46 11.62 18.10
CA GLU A 91 -11.85 12.02 18.33
C GLU A 91 -12.11 13.48 17.96
N GLU A 92 -11.15 14.37 18.22
CA GLU A 92 -11.30 15.79 17.91
C GLU A 92 -11.17 16.07 16.41
N GLY A 93 -10.30 15.33 15.71
CA GLY A 93 -10.18 15.37 14.25
C GLY A 93 -11.44 14.89 13.56
N VAL A 94 -12.05 13.79 14.05
CA VAL A 94 -13.28 13.24 13.48
C VAL A 94 -14.45 14.22 13.57
N LYS A 95 -14.58 14.97 14.67
CA LYS A 95 -15.64 15.99 14.83
C LYS A 95 -15.56 17.13 13.79
N LYS A 96 -14.40 17.30 13.16
CA LYS A 96 -14.17 18.35 12.15
C LYS A 96 -14.38 17.86 10.71
N ILE A 97 -14.67 16.55 10.53
CA ILE A 97 -14.87 15.98 9.21
C ILE A 97 -16.28 16.30 8.73
N GLU A 98 -16.38 16.96 7.59
CA GLU A 98 -17.62 17.10 6.87
C GLU A 98 -17.89 15.84 6.05
N ILE A 99 -19.04 15.18 6.28
CA ILE A 99 -19.48 14.04 5.50
C ILE A 99 -20.47 14.54 4.46
N VAL A 100 -20.06 14.51 3.20
CA VAL A 100 -20.92 14.93 2.08
C VAL A 100 -21.62 13.71 1.50
N HIS A 101 -22.94 13.75 1.45
CA HIS A 101 -23.77 12.76 0.77
C HIS A 101 -24.22 13.36 -0.57
N PRO A 102 -23.57 12.99 -1.70
CA PRO A 102 -24.01 13.51 -2.99
C PRO A 102 -25.39 12.98 -3.36
N ASP A 103 -26.24 13.86 -3.84
CA ASP A 103 -27.57 13.52 -4.31
C ASP A 103 -27.49 13.08 -5.79
N PHE A 104 -27.30 11.79 -6.01
CA PHE A 104 -27.37 11.20 -7.34
C PHE A 104 -28.01 9.80 -7.27
N GLU A 105 -28.82 9.50 -8.25
CA GLU A 105 -29.40 8.17 -8.44
C GLU A 105 -28.65 7.43 -9.56
N LEU A 106 -28.31 6.17 -9.29
CA LEU A 106 -27.81 5.26 -10.32
C LEU A 106 -28.98 4.53 -10.96
N SER A 107 -29.11 4.64 -12.27
CA SER A 107 -30.08 3.85 -13.02
C SER A 107 -29.62 2.39 -13.15
N ALA A 108 -30.55 1.47 -13.39
CA ALA A 108 -30.22 0.08 -13.65
C ALA A 108 -29.26 -0.11 -14.84
N GLU A 109 -29.26 0.83 -15.79
CA GLU A 109 -28.40 0.83 -16.97
C GLU A 109 -26.95 1.22 -16.64
N ASP A 110 -26.71 1.94 -15.54
CA ASP A 110 -25.38 2.32 -15.09
C ASP A 110 -24.66 1.16 -14.40
N VAL A 111 -25.41 0.21 -13.84
CA VAL A 111 -24.90 -0.97 -13.13
C VAL A 111 -24.79 -2.13 -14.11
N LYS A 112 -23.60 -2.36 -14.64
CA LYS A 112 -23.34 -3.37 -15.69
C LYS A 112 -22.84 -4.72 -15.16
N THR A 113 -22.73 -4.86 -13.84
CA THR A 113 -22.24 -6.08 -13.19
C THR A 113 -23.06 -6.39 -11.97
N GLU A 114 -23.39 -7.65 -11.78
CA GLU A 114 -24.12 -8.16 -10.63
C GLU A 114 -23.23 -9.14 -9.86
N VAL A 115 -23.28 -9.10 -8.53
CA VAL A 115 -22.62 -10.09 -7.68
C VAL A 115 -23.54 -11.30 -7.59
N VAL A 116 -23.24 -12.35 -8.35
CA VAL A 116 -24.05 -13.57 -8.39
C VAL A 116 -23.92 -14.37 -7.10
N GLU A 117 -22.69 -14.49 -6.57
CA GLU A 117 -22.43 -15.27 -5.38
C GLU A 117 -21.18 -14.74 -4.65
N VAL A 118 -21.20 -14.78 -3.33
CA VAL A 118 -20.04 -14.54 -2.47
C VAL A 118 -19.69 -15.82 -1.74
N VAL A 119 -18.66 -16.51 -2.24
CA VAL A 119 -18.13 -17.72 -1.59
C VAL A 119 -17.14 -17.31 -0.50
N LYS A 120 -17.51 -17.54 0.76
CA LYS A 120 -16.58 -17.33 1.87
C LYS A 120 -15.59 -18.48 1.94
N ALA A 121 -14.28 -18.18 2.07
CA ALA A 121 -13.28 -19.20 2.30
C ALA A 121 -13.65 -20.05 3.55
N ALA A 122 -13.70 -21.36 3.41
CA ALA A 122 -14.06 -22.28 4.47
C ALA A 122 -12.99 -22.39 5.57
N LYS A 123 -11.75 -22.03 5.26
CA LYS A 123 -10.63 -21.97 6.23
C LYS A 123 -10.25 -20.52 6.49
N LYS A 124 -9.95 -20.21 7.76
CA LYS A 124 -9.35 -18.95 8.16
C LYS A 124 -8.00 -18.87 7.45
N LEU A 125 -7.89 -17.97 6.47
CA LEU A 125 -6.61 -17.71 5.79
C LEU A 125 -5.61 -17.20 6.84
N VAL A 126 -4.39 -17.72 6.78
CA VAL A 126 -3.29 -17.27 7.62
C VAL A 126 -2.98 -15.82 7.27
N ASP A 127 -2.97 -14.95 8.27
CA ASP A 127 -2.64 -13.52 8.07
C ASP A 127 -1.12 -13.34 8.03
N LEU A 128 -0.55 -13.51 6.84
CA LEU A 128 0.88 -13.30 6.61
C LEU A 128 1.29 -11.83 6.72
N ILE A 129 0.36 -10.90 6.47
CA ILE A 129 0.66 -9.46 6.48
C ILE A 129 0.76 -8.93 7.90
N GLY A 130 -0.10 -9.42 8.78
CA GLY A 130 -0.13 -9.03 10.20
C GLY A 130 0.81 -9.83 11.09
N ALA A 131 1.46 -10.88 10.57
CA ALA A 131 2.33 -11.75 11.36
C ALA A 131 3.68 -11.08 11.67
N GLU A 132 4.14 -11.18 12.92
CA GLU A 132 5.45 -10.68 13.35
C GLU A 132 6.59 -11.63 12.90
N TYR A 133 6.33 -12.93 12.92
CA TYR A 133 7.25 -13.95 12.45
C TYR A 133 6.62 -14.83 11.39
N ILE A 134 7.34 -15.06 10.29
CA ILE A 134 6.91 -15.92 9.20
C ILE A 134 7.98 -16.97 8.94
N VAL A 135 7.63 -18.25 9.10
CA VAL A 135 8.44 -19.38 8.67
C VAL A 135 8.05 -19.73 7.24
N SER A 136 8.95 -19.51 6.30
CA SER A 136 8.64 -19.69 4.87
C SER A 136 9.30 -20.96 4.33
N VAL A 137 8.49 -21.81 3.72
CA VAL A 137 8.93 -23.02 3.02
C VAL A 137 8.96 -22.82 1.51
N GLY A 138 9.84 -23.50 0.84
CA GLY A 138 10.02 -23.43 -0.60
C GLY A 138 10.34 -24.79 -1.20
N ARG A 139 10.78 -24.84 -2.45
CA ARG A 139 11.10 -26.09 -3.19
C ARG A 139 12.08 -27.04 -2.49
N GLY A 140 12.79 -26.58 -1.46
CA GLY A 140 13.69 -27.44 -0.67
C GLY A 140 12.99 -28.61 0.01
N ILE A 141 11.69 -28.49 0.30
CA ILE A 141 10.90 -29.57 0.93
C ILE A 141 10.26 -30.54 -0.09
N ALA A 142 10.56 -30.43 -1.38
CA ALA A 142 9.91 -31.20 -2.45
C ALA A 142 10.04 -32.74 -2.32
N LYS A 143 11.02 -33.22 -1.54
CA LYS A 143 11.20 -34.67 -1.29
C LYS A 143 10.24 -35.22 -0.24
N ASP A 144 9.80 -34.37 0.70
CA ASP A 144 8.85 -34.68 1.76
C ASP A 144 8.13 -33.38 2.14
N VAL A 145 7.06 -33.11 1.41
CA VAL A 145 6.29 -31.86 1.56
C VAL A 145 5.58 -31.81 2.91
N ASP A 146 4.95 -32.92 3.30
CA ASP A 146 4.16 -32.97 4.53
C ASP A 146 5.08 -32.85 5.77
N GLY A 147 6.21 -33.58 5.78
CA GLY A 147 7.21 -33.48 6.85
C GLY A 147 7.87 -32.10 6.90
N GLY A 148 8.15 -31.49 5.75
CA GLY A 148 8.69 -30.15 5.67
C GLY A 148 7.73 -29.07 6.18
N ILE A 149 6.44 -29.21 5.91
CA ILE A 149 5.40 -28.30 6.43
C ILE A 149 5.25 -28.50 7.94
N ALA A 150 5.16 -29.74 8.42
CA ALA A 150 5.03 -30.04 9.85
C ALA A 150 6.20 -29.46 10.68
N LEU A 151 7.43 -29.58 10.17
CA LEU A 151 8.60 -28.99 10.82
C LEU A 151 8.54 -27.44 10.84
N ALA A 152 8.05 -26.85 9.76
CA ALA A 152 7.87 -25.41 9.69
C ALA A 152 6.77 -24.91 10.64
N GLU A 153 5.69 -25.67 10.81
CA GLU A 153 4.62 -25.39 11.77
C GLU A 153 5.13 -25.46 13.21
N GLU A 154 5.89 -26.48 13.54
CA GLU A 154 6.52 -26.62 14.87
C GLU A 154 7.43 -25.41 15.18
N LEU A 155 8.25 -24.99 14.23
CA LEU A 155 9.09 -23.81 14.40
C LEU A 155 8.26 -22.53 14.52
N ALA A 156 7.21 -22.38 13.71
CA ALA A 156 6.34 -21.21 13.76
C ALA A 156 5.61 -21.12 15.11
N ASP A 157 5.15 -22.25 15.66
CA ASP A 157 4.51 -22.31 16.98
C ASP A 157 5.46 -21.87 18.09
N VAL A 158 6.71 -22.31 18.07
CA VAL A 158 7.73 -21.90 19.05
C VAL A 158 8.00 -20.38 18.98
N LEU A 159 7.99 -19.82 17.77
CA LEU A 159 8.24 -18.40 17.56
C LEU A 159 6.99 -17.51 17.77
N GLY A 160 5.82 -18.10 17.92
CA GLY A 160 4.54 -17.36 17.92
C GLY A 160 4.22 -16.74 16.55
N GLY A 161 4.68 -17.40 15.49
CA GLY A 161 4.55 -16.94 14.11
C GLY A 161 3.57 -17.77 13.29
N VAL A 162 3.70 -17.66 11.98
CA VAL A 162 2.85 -18.35 11.00
C VAL A 162 3.70 -18.97 9.90
N VAL A 163 3.16 -20.01 9.24
CA VAL A 163 3.82 -20.64 8.09
C VAL A 163 3.33 -20.00 6.81
N GLY A 164 4.28 -19.66 5.93
CA GLY A 164 4.05 -19.26 4.56
C GLY A 164 4.76 -20.16 3.56
N SER A 165 4.34 -20.15 2.31
CA SER A 165 5.01 -20.91 1.26
C SER A 165 5.27 -20.06 0.01
N SER A 166 6.29 -20.48 -0.75
CA SER A 166 6.47 -19.94 -2.10
C SER A 166 5.48 -20.59 -3.07
N ARG A 167 5.27 -19.94 -4.24
CA ARG A 167 4.32 -20.43 -5.27
C ARG A 167 4.60 -21.86 -5.78
N ALA A 168 5.76 -22.41 -5.51
CA ALA A 168 6.20 -23.72 -6.00
C ALA A 168 5.97 -24.85 -4.97
N VAL A 169 5.24 -24.58 -3.88
CA VAL A 169 4.89 -25.54 -2.81
C VAL A 169 3.38 -25.59 -2.71
#